data_eee101741cf0957b1fce7471a9f3c242
#
_entry.id   eee101741cf0957b1fce7471a9f3c242
#
_cell.length_a   1.000
_cell.length_b   1.000
_cell.length_c   1.000
_cell.angle_alpha   90.00
_cell.angle_beta   90.00
_cell.angle_gamma   90.00
#
_symmetry.space_group_name_H-M   'P 1'
#
loop_
_entity.id
_entity.type
_entity.pdbx_description
1 polymer ?
#
loop_
_entity_poly.entity_id
_entity_poly.type
_entity_poly.pdbx_seq_one_letter_code
_entity_poly.pdbx_strand_id
1 'polypeptide(L)' 'MYTRTHVFKFVNKVSRDSFKFFCINYTDSLFKDGLNFSLFIDISDISFQFLTVWKSKKEWEKSFKKAGEYSD' A
#
# COMPACT_ATOMS: atom_id res chain seq x y z
N MET A 1 8.48 12.19 -10.13
CA MET A 1 8.25 11.43 -8.89
C MET A 1 6.80 11.63 -8.45
N TYR A 2 6.10 10.56 -8.12
CA TYR A 2 4.69 10.61 -7.75
C TYR A 2 4.48 9.94 -6.40
N THR A 3 3.83 10.64 -5.46
CA THR A 3 3.62 10.17 -4.10
C THR A 3 2.15 9.98 -3.81
N ARG A 4 1.79 8.82 -3.20
CA ARG A 4 0.43 8.53 -2.75
C ARG A 4 0.45 8.14 -1.29
N THR A 5 -0.57 8.57 -0.56
CA THR A 5 -0.75 8.19 0.83
C THR A 5 -2.16 7.65 1.04
N HIS A 6 -2.28 6.64 1.88
CA HIS A 6 -3.57 6.06 2.25
C HIS A 6 -3.61 5.86 3.76
N VAL A 7 -4.72 6.23 4.38
CA VAL A 7 -4.96 5.96 5.79
C VAL A 7 -6.04 4.90 5.88
N PHE A 8 -5.73 3.79 6.56
CA PHE A 8 -6.66 2.68 6.73
C PHE A 8 -7.09 2.57 8.18
N LYS A 9 -8.39 2.38 8.41
CA LYS A 9 -8.96 2.15 9.74
C LYS A 9 -9.67 0.80 9.76
N PHE A 10 -9.57 0.10 10.88
CA PHE A 10 -10.10 -1.26 11.02
C PHE A 10 -10.93 -1.36 12.29
N VAL A 11 -11.75 -2.42 12.37
CA VAL A 11 -12.62 -2.64 13.53
C VAL A 11 -11.87 -3.17 14.74
N ASN A 12 -10.69 -3.81 14.52
CA ASN A 12 -9.88 -4.33 15.62
C ASN A 12 -8.42 -4.45 15.17
N LYS A 13 -7.55 -4.72 16.14
CA LYS A 13 -6.12 -4.81 15.92
C LYS A 13 -5.75 -6.00 15.02
N VAL A 14 -6.43 -7.12 15.15
CA VAL A 14 -6.14 -8.32 14.35
C VAL A 14 -6.35 -8.04 12.86
N SER A 15 -7.48 -7.40 12.52
CA SER A 15 -7.77 -7.03 11.13
C SER A 15 -6.73 -6.06 10.59
N ARG A 16 -6.34 -5.07 11.40
CA ARG A 16 -5.34 -4.10 11.02
C ARG A 16 -3.99 -4.77 10.76
N ASP A 17 -3.54 -5.63 11.66
CA ASP A 17 -2.25 -6.31 11.52
C ASP A 17 -2.24 -7.26 10.32
N SER A 18 -3.33 -7.95 10.07
CA SER A 18 -3.46 -8.85 8.91
C SER A 18 -3.37 -8.09 7.59
N PHE A 19 -4.06 -6.97 7.49
CA PHE A 19 -4.04 -6.15 6.28
C PHE A 19 -2.67 -5.50 6.07
N LYS A 20 -2.05 -5.03 7.15
CA LYS A 20 -0.72 -4.45 7.09
C LYS A 20 0.31 -5.47 6.60
N PHE A 21 0.23 -6.70 7.11
CA PHE A 21 1.10 -7.79 6.69
C PHE A 21 0.93 -8.10 5.20
N PHE A 22 -0.32 -8.12 4.74
CA PHE A 22 -0.61 -8.29 3.31
C PHE A 22 0.02 -7.18 2.49
N CYS A 23 -0.09 -5.92 2.92
CA CYS A 23 0.50 -4.78 2.22
C CYS A 23 2.01 -4.86 2.16
N ILE A 24 2.67 -5.29 3.24
CA ILE A 24 4.11 -5.44 3.28
C ILE A 24 4.57 -6.45 2.22
N ASN A 25 3.90 -7.60 2.17
CA ASN A 25 4.23 -8.63 1.19
C ASN A 25 3.93 -8.20 -0.24
N TYR A 26 2.81 -7.52 -0.43
CA TYR A 26 2.43 -7.01 -1.75
C TYR A 26 3.40 -5.95 -2.25
N THR A 27 3.91 -5.11 -1.34
CA THR A 27 4.85 -4.03 -1.67
C THR A 27 6.11 -4.57 -2.34
N ASP A 28 6.60 -5.73 -1.92
CA ASP A 28 7.78 -6.34 -2.52
C ASP A 28 7.60 -6.55 -4.03
N SER A 29 6.40 -6.90 -4.47
CA SER A 29 6.12 -7.07 -5.90
C SER A 29 6.00 -5.73 -6.62
N LEU A 30 5.59 -4.67 -5.92
CA LEU A 30 5.41 -3.36 -6.53
C LEU A 30 6.73 -2.69 -6.91
N PHE A 31 7.83 -3.03 -6.25
CA PHE A 31 9.13 -2.48 -6.61
C PHE A 31 9.53 -2.84 -8.05
N LYS A 32 9.05 -3.94 -8.56
CA LYS A 32 9.27 -4.35 -9.95
C LYS A 32 8.44 -3.53 -10.93
N ASP A 33 7.36 -2.92 -10.44
CA ASP A 33 6.40 -2.17 -11.26
C ASP A 33 6.58 -0.65 -11.15
N GLY A 34 7.71 -0.18 -10.61
CA GLY A 34 8.03 1.24 -10.58
C GLY A 34 7.87 1.92 -9.23
N LEU A 35 7.61 1.16 -8.16
CA LEU A 35 7.62 1.70 -6.80
C LEU A 35 9.06 1.95 -6.38
N ASN A 36 9.37 3.19 -5.96
CA ASN A 36 10.70 3.56 -5.51
C ASN A 36 10.89 3.42 -4.00
N PHE A 37 9.84 3.70 -3.24
CA PHE A 37 9.93 3.76 -1.78
C PHE A 37 8.55 3.57 -1.18
N SER A 38 8.48 2.91 -0.01
CA SER A 38 7.25 2.79 0.75
C SER A 38 7.54 2.92 2.24
N LEU A 39 6.53 3.39 2.98
CA LEU A 39 6.65 3.58 4.42
C LEU A 39 5.30 3.28 5.07
N PHE A 40 5.33 2.52 6.17
CA PHE A 40 4.15 2.26 7.00
C PHE A 40 4.29 3.04 8.30
N ILE A 41 3.27 3.81 8.64
CA ILE A 41 3.25 4.62 9.86
C ILE A 41 2.08 4.14 10.72
N ASP A 42 2.38 3.60 11.89
CA ASP A 42 1.36 3.18 12.84
C ASP A 42 0.75 4.41 13.51
N ILE A 43 -0.55 4.62 13.30
CA ILE A 43 -1.28 5.75 13.89
C ILE A 43 -1.90 5.34 15.22
N SER A 44 -2.51 4.16 15.27
CA SER A 44 -3.14 3.61 16.48
C SER A 44 -3.22 2.09 16.35
N ASP A 45 -3.79 1.42 17.37
CA ASP A 45 -3.96 -0.03 17.33
C ASP A 45 -4.86 -0.51 16.20
N ILE A 46 -5.72 0.37 15.69
CA ILE A 46 -6.69 0.02 14.64
C ILE A 46 -6.48 0.78 13.33
N SER A 47 -5.39 1.55 13.22
CA SER A 47 -5.16 2.32 11.99
C SER A 47 -3.68 2.45 11.67
N PHE A 48 -3.39 2.54 10.37
CA PHE A 48 -2.05 2.85 9.90
C PHE A 48 -2.11 3.66 8.62
N GLN A 49 -1.02 4.34 8.31
CA GLN A 49 -0.84 5.08 7.07
C GLN A 49 0.16 4.36 6.19
N PHE A 50 -0.17 4.24 4.91
CA PHE A 50 0.68 3.62 3.91
C PHE A 50 1.08 4.69 2.89
N LEU A 51 2.38 4.98 2.83
CA LEU A 51 2.92 5.98 1.89
C LEU A 51 3.72 5.25 0.82
N THR A 52 3.48 5.61 -0.45
CA THR A 52 4.21 5.06 -1.59
C THR A 52 4.74 6.18 -2.47
N VAL A 53 5.97 6.01 -2.94
CA VAL A 53 6.61 6.94 -3.86
C VAL A 53 6.93 6.17 -5.14
N TRP A 54 6.42 6.66 -6.25
CA TRP A 54 6.50 6.00 -7.56
C TRP A 54 7.37 6.81 -8.51
N LYS A 55 7.92 6.12 -9.49
CA LYS A 55 8.70 6.76 -10.55
C LYS A 55 7.87 7.82 -11.26
N SER A 56 6.61 7.50 -11.58
CA SER A 56 5.66 8.43 -12.20
C SER A 56 4.23 7.99 -11.90
N LYS A 57 3.27 8.89 -12.16
CA LYS A 57 1.85 8.58 -12.03
C LYS A 57 1.44 7.40 -12.90
N LYS A 58 2.06 7.25 -14.06
CA LYS A 58 1.76 6.18 -15.00
C LYS A 58 2.06 4.80 -14.40
N GLU A 59 3.18 4.64 -13.71
CA GLU A 59 3.52 3.39 -13.05
C GLU A 59 2.55 3.07 -11.93
N TRP A 60 2.15 4.09 -11.15
CA TRP A 60 1.16 3.90 -10.10
C TRP A 60 -0.17 3.44 -10.68
N GLU A 61 -0.64 4.05 -11.78
CA GLU A 61 -1.91 3.67 -12.40
C GLU A 61 -1.89 2.23 -12.90
N LYS A 62 -0.77 1.77 -13.46
CA LYS A 62 -0.63 0.38 -13.89
C LYS A 62 -0.76 -0.58 -12.72
N SER A 63 -0.12 -0.28 -11.60
CA SER A 63 -0.19 -1.12 -10.41
C SER A 63 -1.59 -1.13 -9.81
N PHE A 64 -2.27 0.01 -9.82
CA PHE A 64 -3.64 0.11 -9.34
C PHE A 64 -4.57 -0.78 -10.16
N LYS A 65 -4.41 -0.83 -11.48
CA LYS A 65 -5.19 -1.70 -12.34
C LYS A 65 -4.96 -3.17 -12.02
N LYS A 66 -3.69 -3.56 -11.80
CA LYS A 66 -3.37 -4.94 -11.40
C LYS A 66 -4.01 -5.31 -10.08
N ALA A 67 -3.97 -4.41 -9.09
CA ALA A 67 -4.60 -4.64 -7.80
C ALA A 67 -6.11 -4.84 -7.94
N GLY A 68 -6.76 -4.07 -8.81
CA GLY A 68 -8.18 -4.23 -9.11
C GLY A 68 -8.50 -5.58 -9.73
N GLU A 69 -7.63 -6.08 -10.61
CA GLU A 69 -7.79 -7.39 -11.22
C GLU A 69 -7.67 -8.52 -10.20
N TYR A 70 -6.82 -8.36 -9.19
CA TYR A 70 -6.62 -9.37 -8.16
C TYR A 70 -7.72 -9.36 -7.10
N SER A 71 -8.43 -8.24 -6.93
CA SER A 71 -9.47 -8.13 -5.90
C SER A 71 -10.84 -8.63 -6.35
N ASP A 72 -10.99 -8.93 -7.61
CA ASP A 72 -12.21 -9.54 -8.14
C ASP A 72 -12.11 -11.07 -7.98
#